data_4fd6fab91d867620888ec474cf09ddbf
#
_entry.id   4fd6fab91d867620888ec474cf09ddbf
#
_cell.length_a   1.000
_cell.length_b   1.000
_cell.length_c   1.000
_cell.angle_alpha   90.00
_cell.angle_beta   90.00
_cell.angle_gamma   90.00
#
_symmetry.space_group_name_H-M   'P 1'
#
loop_
_entity.id
_entity.type
_entity.pdbx_description
1 polymer ?
#
loop_
_entity_poly.entity_id
_entity_poly.type
_entity_poly.pdbx_seq_one_letter_code
_entity_poly.pdbx_strand_id
1 'polypeptide(L)'
;MDAAELRAMQAPIKERYKTDAKAAFITLKAKGSLDDANIACKVETGRALAVAGLHPATGGSGMELCSGDMLLEALVACAGVTLKAVSTALDIPLKSGKVSAEGDLDFRGTLGVSKEAPVGFAQIRLNFEVETDAPQDKLDQLLKLTERYCVVYQTIKSGPPVAVSLNRA
;
A
#
# COMPACT_ATOMS: atom_id res chain seq x y z
N MET A 1 -23.76 -2.26 13.38
CA MET A 1 -23.85 -3.41 12.45
C MET A 1 -23.65 -4.68 13.24
N ASP A 2 -24.59 -5.59 13.20
CA ASP A 2 -24.48 -6.90 13.83
C ASP A 2 -24.03 -7.98 12.82
N ALA A 3 -23.86 -9.22 13.30
CA ALA A 3 -23.39 -10.33 12.47
C ALA A 3 -24.37 -10.74 11.35
N ALA A 4 -25.66 -10.48 11.52
CA ALA A 4 -26.68 -10.79 10.51
C ALA A 4 -26.64 -9.74 9.40
N GLU A 5 -26.55 -8.48 9.77
CA GLU A 5 -26.39 -7.35 8.85
C GLU A 5 -25.11 -7.48 8.02
N LEU A 6 -23.97 -7.82 8.64
CA LEU A 6 -22.72 -8.05 7.95
C LEU A 6 -22.82 -9.21 6.95
N ARG A 7 -23.41 -10.34 7.35
CA ARG A 7 -23.63 -11.50 6.46
C ARG A 7 -24.53 -11.15 5.28
N ALA A 8 -25.63 -10.44 5.53
CA ALA A 8 -26.56 -10.03 4.48
C ALA A 8 -25.87 -9.11 3.44
N MET A 9 -25.04 -8.18 3.91
CA MET A 9 -24.28 -7.28 3.05
C MET A 9 -23.23 -8.03 2.21
N GLN A 10 -22.53 -9.01 2.79
CA GLN A 10 -21.46 -9.73 2.10
C GLN A 10 -21.94 -10.89 1.22
N ALA A 11 -23.13 -11.44 1.46
CA ALA A 11 -23.64 -12.61 0.73
C ALA A 11 -23.64 -12.42 -0.80
N PRO A 12 -24.18 -11.33 -1.38
CA PRO A 12 -24.19 -11.14 -2.83
C PRO A 12 -22.77 -10.99 -3.40
N ILE A 13 -21.84 -10.40 -2.64
CA ILE A 13 -20.44 -10.23 -3.05
C ILE A 13 -19.75 -11.60 -3.12
N LYS A 14 -19.94 -12.43 -2.09
CA LYS A 14 -19.37 -13.79 -2.05
C LYS A 14 -19.90 -14.66 -3.19
N GLU A 15 -21.19 -14.59 -3.50
CA GLU A 15 -21.76 -15.34 -4.63
C GLU A 15 -21.18 -14.88 -5.97
N ARG A 16 -21.04 -13.56 -6.18
CA ARG A 16 -20.37 -13.02 -7.37
C ARG A 16 -18.93 -13.54 -7.50
N TYR A 17 -18.16 -13.55 -6.42
CA TYR A 17 -16.75 -13.99 -6.45
C TYR A 17 -16.58 -15.50 -6.65
N LYS A 18 -17.59 -16.32 -6.30
CA LYS A 18 -17.61 -17.75 -6.63
C LYS A 18 -17.78 -17.99 -8.13
N THR A 19 -18.58 -17.17 -8.80
CA THR A 19 -18.89 -17.31 -10.23
C THR A 19 -17.92 -16.55 -11.12
N ASP A 20 -17.37 -15.42 -10.66
CA ASP A 20 -16.41 -14.60 -11.36
C ASP A 20 -15.22 -14.23 -10.46
N ALA A 21 -14.18 -15.04 -10.53
CA ALA A 21 -12.93 -14.81 -9.79
C ALA A 21 -12.26 -13.48 -10.14
N LYS A 22 -12.43 -12.97 -11.38
CA LYS A 22 -11.83 -11.71 -11.80
C LYS A 22 -12.46 -10.51 -11.10
N ALA A 23 -13.74 -10.60 -10.74
CA ALA A 23 -14.42 -9.56 -9.99
C ALA A 23 -13.87 -9.35 -8.56
N ALA A 24 -13.16 -10.36 -8.01
CA ALA A 24 -12.52 -10.29 -6.70
C ALA A 24 -11.11 -9.69 -6.74
N PHE A 25 -10.54 -9.51 -7.92
CA PHE A 25 -9.17 -9.01 -8.08
C PHE A 25 -9.18 -7.49 -8.22
N ILE A 26 -8.75 -6.79 -7.17
CA ILE A 26 -8.78 -5.31 -7.07
C ILE A 26 -7.36 -4.78 -6.90
N THR A 27 -7.02 -3.71 -7.62
CA THR A 27 -5.77 -2.98 -7.45
C THR A 27 -5.99 -1.77 -6.53
N LEU A 28 -5.27 -1.71 -5.42
CA LEU A 28 -5.20 -0.56 -4.53
C LEU A 28 -4.03 0.35 -4.91
N LYS A 29 -4.15 1.66 -4.67
CA LYS A 29 -3.16 2.66 -5.10
C LYS A 29 -2.91 3.69 -4.02
N ALA A 30 -1.65 4.13 -3.90
CA ALA A 30 -1.25 5.29 -3.13
C ALA A 30 -0.26 6.13 -3.93
N LYS A 31 -0.23 7.43 -3.68
CA LYS A 31 0.67 8.40 -4.33
C LYS A 31 1.26 9.35 -3.31
N GLY A 32 2.43 9.87 -3.63
CA GLY A 32 3.07 10.93 -2.88
C GLY A 32 4.05 11.71 -3.76
N SER A 33 4.41 12.91 -3.33
CA SER A 33 5.43 13.75 -3.95
C SER A 33 6.51 14.10 -2.94
N LEU A 34 7.74 14.23 -3.41
CA LEU A 34 8.85 14.68 -2.57
C LEU A 34 8.64 16.14 -2.17
N ASP A 35 9.02 16.48 -0.95
CA ASP A 35 9.10 17.88 -0.52
C ASP A 35 10.40 18.51 -1.05
N ASP A 36 10.31 19.72 -1.62
CA ASP A 36 11.46 20.36 -2.25
C ASP A 36 12.44 20.94 -1.22
N ALA A 37 11.95 21.35 -0.06
CA ALA A 37 12.73 22.02 0.97
C ALA A 37 13.25 21.07 2.05
N ASN A 38 12.49 20.04 2.40
CA ASN A 38 12.77 19.14 3.51
C ASN A 38 12.93 17.69 3.06
N ILE A 39 13.54 16.86 3.91
CA ILE A 39 13.56 15.40 3.71
C ILE A 39 12.18 14.83 4.11
N ALA A 40 11.19 14.98 3.23
CA ALA A 40 9.80 14.63 3.46
C ALA A 40 9.11 14.13 2.19
N CYS A 41 7.99 13.41 2.36
CA CYS A 41 7.10 12.97 1.30
C CYS A 41 5.65 13.34 1.68
N LYS A 42 4.98 14.04 0.77
CA LYS A 42 3.56 14.40 0.90
C LYS A 42 2.75 13.24 0.34
N VAL A 43 2.10 12.48 1.22
CA VAL A 43 1.24 11.36 0.81
C VAL A 43 -0.17 11.89 0.60
N GLU A 44 -0.77 11.54 -0.53
CA GLU A 44 -2.16 11.86 -0.83
C GLU A 44 -3.08 10.98 0.02
N THR A 45 -3.17 11.31 1.33
CA THR A 45 -4.16 10.70 2.22
C THR A 45 -5.43 11.52 2.14
N GLY A 46 -6.55 10.90 1.86
CA GLY A 46 -7.81 11.63 1.69
C GLY A 46 -8.33 12.34 2.95
N ARG A 47 -7.75 12.11 4.17
CA ARG A 47 -8.28 12.66 5.45
C ARG A 47 -7.22 12.76 6.54
N ALA A 48 -7.34 13.80 7.38
CA ALA A 48 -6.45 14.04 8.53
C ALA A 48 -6.69 13.09 9.72
N LEU A 49 -7.86 12.47 9.84
CA LEU A 49 -8.20 11.45 10.83
C LEU A 49 -8.59 10.18 10.08
N ALA A 50 -7.82 9.12 10.30
CA ALA A 50 -8.02 7.84 9.64
C ALA A 50 -9.02 6.99 10.44
N VAL A 51 -10.26 6.92 9.97
CA VAL A 51 -11.19 5.87 10.40
C VAL A 51 -11.13 4.76 9.36
N ALA A 52 -10.59 3.61 9.73
CA ALA A 52 -10.53 2.46 8.85
C ALA A 52 -11.83 1.66 8.91
N GLY A 53 -12.31 1.23 7.75
CA GLY A 53 -13.50 0.41 7.61
C GLY A 53 -13.34 -0.67 6.54
N LEU A 54 -14.42 -1.34 6.23
CA LEU A 54 -14.44 -2.36 5.18
C LEU A 54 -14.28 -1.70 3.80
N HIS A 55 -13.43 -2.31 2.97
CA HIS A 55 -13.35 -1.93 1.57
C HIS A 55 -14.68 -2.19 0.85
N PRO A 56 -15.11 -1.35 -0.12
CA PRO A 56 -16.36 -1.57 -0.87
C PRO A 56 -16.48 -2.96 -1.51
N ALA A 57 -15.36 -3.56 -1.95
CA ALA A 57 -15.34 -4.91 -2.49
C ALA A 57 -15.69 -6.00 -1.43
N THR A 58 -15.70 -5.66 -0.14
CA THR A 58 -16.13 -6.54 0.95
C THR A 58 -17.43 -6.07 1.61
N GLY A 59 -18.14 -5.12 1.00
CA GLY A 59 -19.41 -4.59 1.45
C GLY A 59 -19.32 -3.35 2.31
N GLY A 60 -18.17 -2.68 2.36
CA GLY A 60 -18.02 -1.40 3.03
C GLY A 60 -18.69 -0.24 2.27
N SER A 61 -18.93 0.85 2.98
CA SER A 61 -19.55 2.07 2.46
C SER A 61 -18.62 2.85 1.51
N GLY A 62 -17.29 2.67 1.64
CA GLY A 62 -16.28 3.51 1.01
C GLY A 62 -16.08 4.87 1.69
N MET A 63 -16.76 5.12 2.81
CA MET A 63 -16.61 6.36 3.58
C MET A 63 -15.44 6.33 4.55
N GLU A 64 -14.99 5.16 4.93
CA GLU A 64 -13.82 4.92 5.76
C GLU A 64 -12.59 4.55 4.91
N LEU A 65 -11.40 4.70 5.49
CA LEU A 65 -10.16 4.29 4.84
C LEU A 65 -10.03 2.77 4.81
N CYS A 66 -9.53 2.23 3.71
CA CYS A 66 -9.15 0.83 3.65
C CYS A 66 -7.76 0.62 4.24
N SER A 67 -7.61 -0.36 5.13
CA SER A 67 -6.31 -0.68 5.74
C SER A 67 -5.27 -1.15 4.71
N GLY A 68 -5.70 -1.74 3.60
CA GLY A 68 -4.82 -2.06 2.48
C GLY A 68 -4.23 -0.81 1.83
N ASP A 69 -5.07 0.23 1.60
CA ASP A 69 -4.59 1.52 1.09
C ASP A 69 -3.63 2.18 2.07
N MET A 70 -3.93 2.14 3.38
CA MET A 70 -3.05 2.68 4.42
C MET A 70 -1.66 2.00 4.42
N LEU A 71 -1.57 0.71 4.12
CA LEU A 71 -0.28 0.02 3.97
C LEU A 71 0.51 0.54 2.76
N LEU A 72 -0.16 0.74 1.63
CA LEU A 72 0.45 1.32 0.43
C LEU A 72 0.85 2.79 0.66
N GLU A 73 0.04 3.57 1.36
CA GLU A 73 0.36 4.94 1.78
C GLU A 73 1.60 4.97 2.67
N ALA A 74 1.70 4.07 3.64
CA ALA A 74 2.89 3.94 4.49
C ALA A 74 4.15 3.58 3.67
N LEU A 75 4.00 2.71 2.66
CA LEU A 75 5.09 2.35 1.75
C LEU A 75 5.54 3.56 0.93
N VAL A 76 4.61 4.29 0.34
CA VAL A 76 4.89 5.52 -0.45
C VAL A 76 5.58 6.56 0.41
N ALA A 77 5.08 6.82 1.62
CA ALA A 77 5.66 7.79 2.55
C ALA A 77 7.10 7.42 2.92
N CYS A 78 7.33 6.19 3.35
CA CYS A 78 8.66 5.72 3.75
C CYS A 78 9.64 5.70 2.57
N ALA A 79 9.21 5.19 1.43
CA ALA A 79 10.05 5.11 0.23
C ALA A 79 10.43 6.50 -0.30
N GLY A 80 9.48 7.45 -0.31
CA GLY A 80 9.72 8.83 -0.73
C GLY A 80 10.72 9.56 0.19
N VAL A 81 10.53 9.47 1.50
CA VAL A 81 11.48 10.04 2.48
C VAL A 81 12.86 9.41 2.32
N THR A 82 12.92 8.09 2.16
CA THR A 82 14.19 7.37 1.99
C THR A 82 14.89 7.77 0.69
N LEU A 83 14.15 7.85 -0.42
CA LEU A 83 14.69 8.30 -1.71
C LEU A 83 15.30 9.70 -1.57
N LYS A 84 14.57 10.65 -0.95
CA LYS A 84 15.06 12.01 -0.74
C LYS A 84 16.30 12.06 0.16
N ALA A 85 16.31 11.31 1.26
CA ALA A 85 17.45 11.22 2.16
C ALA A 85 18.69 10.65 1.46
N VAL A 86 18.53 9.57 0.70
CA VAL A 86 19.65 8.94 -0.04
C VAL A 86 20.13 9.84 -1.15
N SER A 87 19.24 10.48 -1.93
CA SER A 87 19.65 11.42 -2.97
C SER A 87 20.47 12.58 -2.41
N THR A 88 20.05 13.12 -1.25
CA THR A 88 20.79 14.16 -0.54
C THR A 88 22.17 13.67 -0.09
N ALA A 89 22.26 12.47 0.51
CA ALA A 89 23.52 11.91 0.97
C ALA A 89 24.51 11.55 -0.15
N LEU A 90 24.01 11.31 -1.35
CA LEU A 90 24.80 11.01 -2.55
C LEU A 90 25.09 12.23 -3.44
N ASP A 91 24.66 13.42 -3.00
CA ASP A 91 24.74 14.64 -3.82
C ASP A 91 24.10 14.49 -5.21
N ILE A 92 22.96 13.77 -5.28
CA ILE A 92 22.16 13.62 -6.50
C ILE A 92 21.03 14.66 -6.47
N PRO A 93 21.10 15.73 -7.27
CA PRO A 93 20.06 16.73 -7.29
C PRO A 93 18.80 16.20 -7.97
N LEU A 94 17.68 16.22 -7.26
CA LEU A 94 16.35 15.91 -7.81
C LEU A 94 15.58 17.22 -7.97
N LYS A 95 15.20 17.56 -9.21
CA LYS A 95 14.38 18.73 -9.55
C LYS A 95 12.93 18.51 -9.07
N SER A 96 12.42 17.31 -9.31
CA SER A 96 11.13 16.87 -8.81
C SER A 96 11.10 15.34 -8.63
N GLY A 97 10.10 14.85 -7.92
CA GLY A 97 9.92 13.40 -7.75
C GLY A 97 8.50 13.03 -7.35
N LYS A 98 8.03 11.92 -7.91
CA LYS A 98 6.77 11.28 -7.56
C LYS A 98 7.03 9.85 -7.14
N VAL A 99 6.23 9.37 -6.18
CA VAL A 99 6.25 7.99 -5.72
C VAL A 99 4.83 7.46 -5.78
N SER A 100 4.67 6.26 -6.30
CA SER A 100 3.37 5.59 -6.32
C SER A 100 3.52 4.12 -5.95
N ALA A 101 2.51 3.58 -5.30
CA ALA A 101 2.39 2.17 -5.02
C ALA A 101 1.04 1.64 -5.48
N GLU A 102 1.04 0.43 -6.02
CA GLU A 102 -0.16 -0.31 -6.40
C GLU A 102 -0.09 -1.69 -5.77
N GLY A 103 -1.23 -2.22 -5.35
CA GLY A 103 -1.32 -3.55 -4.79
C GLY A 103 -2.56 -4.28 -5.31
N ASP A 104 -2.40 -5.55 -5.65
CA ASP A 104 -3.48 -6.41 -6.15
C ASP A 104 -3.99 -7.31 -5.04
N LEU A 105 -5.28 -7.27 -4.75
CA LEU A 105 -5.97 -8.10 -3.75
C LEU A 105 -7.00 -9.00 -4.41
N ASP A 106 -7.02 -10.26 -3.98
CA ASP A 106 -8.10 -11.19 -4.30
C ASP A 106 -9.04 -11.32 -3.10
N PHE A 107 -10.14 -10.59 -3.12
CA PHE A 107 -11.09 -10.58 -2.01
C PHE A 107 -11.82 -11.91 -1.77
N ARG A 108 -11.67 -12.92 -2.63
CA ARG A 108 -12.17 -14.28 -2.34
C ARG A 108 -11.45 -14.87 -1.12
N GLY A 109 -10.16 -14.55 -0.93
CA GLY A 109 -9.41 -14.98 0.26
C GLY A 109 -9.96 -14.32 1.52
N THR A 110 -10.05 -13.00 1.56
CA THR A 110 -10.54 -12.22 2.70
C THR A 110 -11.97 -12.58 3.09
N LEU A 111 -12.85 -12.81 2.11
CA LEU A 111 -14.23 -13.18 2.34
C LEU A 111 -14.45 -14.70 2.60
N GLY A 112 -13.37 -15.49 2.59
CA GLY A 112 -13.44 -16.94 2.81
C GLY A 112 -14.20 -17.70 1.73
N VAL A 113 -14.24 -17.15 0.50
CA VAL A 113 -14.88 -17.79 -0.67
C VAL A 113 -13.98 -18.86 -1.28
N SER A 114 -12.67 -18.66 -1.22
CA SER A 114 -11.69 -19.62 -1.72
C SER A 114 -10.50 -19.72 -0.75
N LYS A 115 -10.12 -20.94 -0.40
CA LYS A 115 -8.93 -21.23 0.42
C LYS A 115 -7.63 -21.09 -0.37
N GLU A 116 -7.71 -21.17 -1.70
CA GLU A 116 -6.55 -21.05 -2.60
C GLU A 116 -6.19 -19.59 -2.88
N ALA A 117 -7.14 -18.65 -2.70
CA ALA A 117 -6.88 -17.24 -2.88
C ALA A 117 -6.12 -16.66 -1.66
N PRO A 118 -5.03 -15.89 -1.87
CA PRO A 118 -4.32 -15.26 -0.77
C PRO A 118 -5.21 -14.23 -0.07
N VAL A 119 -5.07 -14.08 1.24
CA VAL A 119 -5.78 -13.06 2.02
C VAL A 119 -5.10 -11.70 1.90
N GLY A 120 -3.76 -11.69 1.82
CA GLY A 120 -2.96 -10.48 1.65
C GLY A 120 -2.81 -10.06 0.17
N PHE A 121 -1.96 -9.06 -0.07
CA PHE A 121 -1.63 -8.65 -1.42
C PHE A 121 -0.97 -9.79 -2.21
N ALA A 122 -1.50 -10.05 -3.40
CA ALA A 122 -0.89 -10.99 -4.35
C ALA A 122 0.36 -10.40 -5.01
N GLN A 123 0.37 -9.07 -5.22
CA GLN A 123 1.49 -8.32 -5.76
C GLN A 123 1.45 -6.87 -5.29
N ILE A 124 2.62 -6.27 -5.05
CA ILE A 124 2.78 -4.83 -4.81
C ILE A 124 3.81 -4.30 -5.82
N ARG A 125 3.52 -3.15 -6.40
CA ARG A 125 4.40 -2.42 -7.32
C ARG A 125 4.68 -1.04 -6.74
N LEU A 126 5.96 -0.72 -6.54
CA LEU A 126 6.43 0.59 -6.09
C LEU A 126 7.17 1.26 -7.24
N ASN A 127 6.78 2.46 -7.61
CA ASN A 127 7.36 3.20 -8.72
C ASN A 127 7.84 4.58 -8.28
N PHE A 128 8.99 5.00 -8.82
CA PHE A 128 9.59 6.31 -8.63
C PHE A 128 9.73 7.00 -10.00
N GLU A 129 9.21 8.20 -10.11
CA GLU A 129 9.42 9.09 -11.25
C GLU A 129 10.20 10.29 -10.75
N VAL A 130 11.42 10.48 -11.25
CA VAL A 130 12.29 11.59 -10.82
C VAL A 130 12.76 12.40 -12.01
N GLU A 131 12.82 13.72 -11.82
CA GLU A 131 13.43 14.64 -12.77
C GLU A 131 14.81 15.04 -12.27
N THR A 132 15.85 14.68 -13.02
CA THR A 132 17.24 14.93 -12.67
C THR A 132 18.13 14.87 -13.91
N ASP A 133 19.28 15.55 -13.86
CA ASP A 133 20.32 15.44 -14.88
C ASP A 133 21.40 14.41 -14.48
N ALA A 134 21.19 13.65 -13.40
CA ALA A 134 22.15 12.64 -12.94
C ALA A 134 22.23 11.46 -13.93
N PRO A 135 23.42 10.88 -14.14
CA PRO A 135 23.59 9.74 -15.04
C PRO A 135 22.97 8.47 -14.47
N GLN A 136 22.67 7.49 -15.34
CA GLN A 136 21.91 6.27 -15.00
C GLN A 136 22.55 5.44 -13.88
N ASP A 137 23.88 5.35 -13.84
CA ASP A 137 24.60 4.63 -12.77
C ASP A 137 24.34 5.20 -11.39
N LYS A 138 24.16 6.53 -11.27
CA LYS A 138 23.78 7.21 -10.03
C LYS A 138 22.34 6.93 -9.67
N LEU A 139 21.45 6.84 -10.64
CA LEU A 139 20.04 6.49 -10.40
C LEU A 139 19.91 5.03 -9.95
N ASP A 140 20.67 4.13 -10.53
CA ASP A 140 20.72 2.71 -10.14
C ASP A 140 21.23 2.57 -8.68
N GLN A 141 22.26 3.33 -8.32
CA GLN A 141 22.76 3.38 -6.95
C GLN A 141 21.72 3.97 -5.99
N LEU A 142 21.05 5.06 -6.38
CA LEU A 142 19.99 5.69 -5.61
C LEU A 142 18.86 4.70 -5.33
N LEU A 143 18.36 4.02 -6.36
CA LEU A 143 17.31 3.03 -6.22
C LEU A 143 17.72 1.89 -5.27
N LYS A 144 18.89 1.29 -5.51
CA LYS A 144 19.42 0.20 -4.69
C LYS A 144 19.52 0.55 -3.21
N LEU A 145 19.97 1.76 -2.90
CA LEU A 145 20.08 2.23 -1.51
C LEU A 145 18.71 2.60 -0.92
N THR A 146 17.81 3.15 -1.74
CA THR A 146 16.43 3.40 -1.32
C THR A 146 15.72 2.09 -0.92
N GLU A 147 15.82 1.04 -1.73
CA GLU A 147 15.30 -0.28 -1.38
C GLU A 147 15.92 -0.82 -0.09
N ARG A 148 17.24 -0.68 0.06
CA ARG A 148 17.96 -1.17 1.24
C ARG A 148 17.53 -0.52 2.54
N TYR A 149 17.26 0.77 2.53
CA TYR A 149 17.03 1.57 3.74
C TYR A 149 15.57 1.91 3.99
N CYS A 150 14.66 1.64 3.05
CA CYS A 150 13.24 1.84 3.26
C CYS A 150 12.68 0.77 4.21
N VAL A 151 12.38 1.18 5.44
CA VAL A 151 11.91 0.27 6.50
C VAL A 151 10.64 -0.45 6.09
N VAL A 152 9.66 0.28 5.54
CA VAL A 152 8.37 -0.32 5.13
C VAL A 152 8.57 -1.30 3.99
N TYR A 153 9.37 -0.95 2.96
CA TYR A 153 9.70 -1.86 1.88
C TYR A 153 10.36 -3.14 2.38
N GLN A 154 11.38 -3.02 3.25
CA GLN A 154 12.07 -4.18 3.82
C GLN A 154 11.13 -5.03 4.69
N THR A 155 10.24 -4.40 5.45
CA THR A 155 9.23 -5.09 6.26
C THR A 155 8.27 -5.90 5.40
N ILE A 156 7.76 -5.30 4.31
CA ILE A 156 6.85 -5.99 3.37
C ILE A 156 7.58 -7.14 2.65
N LYS A 157 8.80 -6.88 2.16
CA LYS A 157 9.59 -7.84 1.38
C LYS A 157 10.01 -9.06 2.19
N SER A 158 10.39 -8.87 3.46
CA SER A 158 10.99 -9.91 4.29
C SER A 158 10.03 -10.50 5.33
N GLY A 159 8.85 -9.91 5.54
CA GLY A 159 7.82 -10.42 6.43
C GLY A 159 8.33 -10.77 7.84
N PRO A 160 8.51 -9.78 8.76
CA PRO A 160 8.95 -10.09 10.11
C PRO A 160 7.93 -10.99 10.83
N PRO A 161 8.34 -11.81 11.80
CA PRO A 161 7.41 -12.55 12.63
C PRO A 161 6.42 -11.60 13.31
N VAL A 162 5.14 -11.90 13.21
CA VAL A 162 4.07 -11.10 13.84
C VAL A 162 3.48 -11.93 14.98
N ALA A 163 3.61 -11.44 16.22
CA ALA A 163 2.94 -12.01 17.37
C ALA A 163 1.55 -11.39 17.53
N VAL A 164 0.55 -12.23 17.78
CA VAL A 164 -0.82 -11.80 18.01
C VAL A 164 -1.28 -12.33 19.37
N SER A 165 -1.93 -11.48 20.18
CA SER A 165 -2.53 -11.88 21.45
C SER A 165 -3.92 -11.29 21.60
N LEU A 166 -4.81 -12.03 22.25
CA LEU A 166 -6.14 -11.58 22.65
C LEU A 166 -6.25 -11.74 24.17
N ASN A 167 -6.42 -10.63 24.88
CA ASN A 167 -6.60 -10.63 26.33
C ASN A 167 -8.06 -10.29 26.65
N ARG A 168 -8.66 -11.01 27.58
CA ARG A 168 -9.98 -10.67 28.13
C ARG A 168 -9.77 -9.63 29.21
N ALA A 169 -10.47 -8.50 29.11
CA ALA A 169 -10.52 -7.45 30.13
C ALA A 169 -11.41 -7.85 31.30
#